data_b336c1ce246c2c9bedc076ff22860577
#
_entry.id   b336c1ce246c2c9bedc076ff22860577
#
_cell.length_a   1.000
_cell.length_b   1.000
_cell.length_c   1.000
_cell.angle_alpha   90.00
_cell.angle_beta   90.00
_cell.angle_gamma   90.00
#
_symmetry.space_group_name_H-M   'P 1'
#
loop_
_entity.id
_entity.type
_entity.pdbx_description
1 polymer ?
#
loop_
_entity_poly.entity_id
_entity_poly.type
_entity_poly.pdbx_seq_one_letter_code
_entity_poly.pdbx_strand_id
1 'polypeptide(L)'
;MEEIRINKYISKSGVCSRRAADKLINEGHVTINGVVAETGSKVTEKDIVRIDDDIINLIKDIKVYAFYKPVGYISSLSDEQGTGIASFLPQGMGLFPVGRLDKDSEGLMLITNDGNLMNEILNASNGHEKEYIVTTRQKFNNDFLVKMAKGVPITNRATGKKIITAPCKTEALEDNSFKITIIQGLNRQIRRMCGYFDIDVVSLKSCLLYTSPSPRDVEES
;
A
#
# COMPACT_ATOMS: atom_id res chain seq x y z
N MET A 1 -6.72 23.21 18.00
CA MET A 1 -6.57 22.88 16.57
C MET A 1 -5.38 21.97 16.40
N GLU A 2 -5.51 20.95 15.58
CA GLU A 2 -4.42 19.99 15.37
C GLU A 2 -3.33 20.64 14.52
N GLU A 3 -2.10 20.67 15.03
CA GLU A 3 -0.92 21.05 14.28
C GLU A 3 -0.42 19.87 13.46
N ILE A 4 -0.15 20.08 12.18
CA ILE A 4 0.44 19.06 11.31
C ILE A 4 1.76 19.56 10.73
N ARG A 5 2.69 18.65 10.42
CA ARG A 5 3.95 18.98 9.77
C ARG A 5 3.68 19.56 8.39
N ILE A 6 4.44 20.59 8.01
CA ILE A 6 4.29 21.32 6.74
C ILE A 6 4.36 20.37 5.51
N ASN A 7 5.26 19.38 5.49
CA ASN A 7 5.33 18.41 4.40
C ASN A 7 4.07 17.52 4.31
N LYS A 8 3.41 17.24 5.47
CA LYS A 8 2.13 16.51 5.49
C LYS A 8 1.00 17.41 4.97
N TYR A 9 1.02 18.71 5.29
CA TYR A 9 0.07 19.69 4.79
C TYR A 9 0.13 19.80 3.26
N ILE A 10 1.34 20.01 2.70
CA ILE A 10 1.57 20.08 1.25
C ILE A 10 1.11 18.79 0.54
N SER A 11 1.42 17.62 1.12
CA SER A 11 0.97 16.35 0.54
C SER A 11 -0.55 16.19 0.57
N LYS A 12 -1.22 16.66 1.65
CA LYS A 12 -2.68 16.67 1.77
C LYS A 12 -3.38 17.69 0.86
N SER A 13 -2.65 18.71 0.38
CA SER A 13 -3.17 19.63 -0.64
C SER A 13 -3.13 19.06 -2.05
N GLY A 14 -2.54 17.87 -2.24
CA GLY A 14 -2.47 17.20 -3.54
C GLY A 14 -1.39 17.74 -4.48
N VAL A 15 -0.59 18.71 -4.07
CA VAL A 15 0.45 19.33 -4.91
C VAL A 15 1.56 18.32 -5.21
N CYS A 16 2.10 17.66 -4.18
CA CYS A 16 3.18 16.68 -4.37
C CYS A 16 3.29 15.66 -3.23
N SER A 17 4.19 14.69 -3.36
CA SER A 17 4.50 13.74 -2.29
C SER A 17 5.21 14.42 -1.11
N ARG A 18 5.16 13.81 0.10
CA ARG A 18 5.86 14.34 1.28
C ARG A 18 7.36 14.54 1.06
N ARG A 19 8.02 13.62 0.31
CA ARG A 19 9.45 13.74 -0.02
C ARG A 19 9.73 14.89 -0.97
N ALA A 20 8.87 15.09 -1.96
CA ALA A 20 8.97 16.25 -2.86
C ALA A 20 8.68 17.55 -2.11
N ALA A 21 7.74 17.56 -1.17
CA ALA A 21 7.50 18.69 -0.29
C ALA A 21 8.71 19.03 0.58
N ASP A 22 9.40 18.04 1.16
CA ASP A 22 10.65 18.27 1.91
C ASP A 22 11.72 18.92 1.03
N LYS A 23 11.81 18.54 -0.25
CA LYS A 23 12.72 19.19 -1.21
C LYS A 23 12.36 20.64 -1.45
N LEU A 24 11.08 20.95 -1.73
CA LEU A 24 10.60 22.35 -1.92
C LEU A 24 10.85 23.21 -0.68
N ILE A 25 10.68 22.67 0.52
CA ILE A 25 10.96 23.37 1.78
C ILE A 25 12.45 23.69 1.89
N ASN A 26 13.32 22.72 1.63
CA ASN A 26 14.78 22.92 1.72
C ASN A 26 15.32 23.88 0.65
N GLU A 27 14.66 23.99 -0.50
CA GLU A 27 14.99 24.91 -1.58
C GLU A 27 14.42 26.33 -1.35
N GLY A 28 13.64 26.53 -0.25
CA GLY A 28 13.10 27.84 0.13
C GLY A 28 11.83 28.26 -0.62
N HIS A 29 11.20 27.35 -1.38
CA HIS A 29 9.98 27.63 -2.15
C HIS A 29 8.70 27.69 -1.29
N VAL A 30 8.76 27.29 -0.01
CA VAL A 30 7.58 27.21 0.86
C VAL A 30 7.58 28.30 1.89
N THR A 31 6.45 29.03 2.03
CA THR A 31 6.26 30.01 3.10
C THR A 31 5.03 29.68 3.95
N ILE A 32 5.09 30.06 5.23
CA ILE A 32 4.00 30.03 6.19
C ILE A 32 3.78 31.46 6.66
N ASN A 33 2.61 32.04 6.42
CA ASN A 33 2.27 33.42 6.76
C ASN A 33 3.33 34.44 6.24
N GLY A 34 3.93 34.17 5.08
CA GLY A 34 4.95 35.00 4.46
C GLY A 34 6.39 34.78 4.95
N VAL A 35 6.62 33.88 5.89
CA VAL A 35 7.97 33.50 6.38
C VAL A 35 8.37 32.17 5.75
N VAL A 36 9.62 32.06 5.27
CA VAL A 36 10.15 30.81 4.69
C VAL A 36 10.09 29.68 5.70
N ALA A 37 9.51 28.56 5.28
CA ALA A 37 9.34 27.40 6.13
C ALA A 37 10.64 26.58 6.25
N GLU A 38 10.86 25.98 7.42
CA GLU A 38 11.97 25.07 7.66
C GLU A 38 11.46 23.62 7.73
N THR A 39 12.37 22.66 7.49
CA THR A 39 12.08 21.24 7.67
C THR A 39 11.62 20.97 9.10
N GLY A 40 10.42 20.39 9.23
CA GLY A 40 9.81 20.11 10.54
C GLY A 40 8.86 21.20 11.04
N SER A 41 8.76 22.35 10.39
CA SER A 41 7.74 23.39 10.68
C SER A 41 6.36 22.76 10.74
N LYS A 42 5.52 23.30 11.62
CA LYS A 42 4.12 22.88 11.79
C LYS A 42 3.19 23.98 11.38
N VAL A 43 2.01 23.59 10.91
CA VAL A 43 0.94 24.49 10.48
C VAL A 43 -0.40 24.02 11.00
N THR A 44 -1.31 24.97 11.15
CA THR A 44 -2.74 24.77 11.45
C THR A 44 -3.58 25.13 10.22
N GLU A 45 -4.88 24.88 10.29
CA GLU A 45 -5.81 25.28 9.21
C GLU A 45 -5.96 26.81 9.04
N LYS A 46 -5.48 27.62 10.00
CA LYS A 46 -5.54 29.07 9.92
C LYS A 46 -4.33 29.70 9.25
N ASP A 47 -3.26 28.93 9.09
CA ASP A 47 -2.03 29.44 8.49
C ASP A 47 -2.15 29.49 6.98
N ILE A 48 -1.63 30.56 6.39
CA ILE A 48 -1.56 30.71 4.94
C ILE A 48 -0.24 30.06 4.47
N VAL A 49 -0.37 28.94 3.78
CA VAL A 49 0.77 28.23 3.19
C VAL A 49 0.86 28.54 1.70
N ARG A 50 2.05 28.88 1.23
CA ARG A 50 2.33 29.12 -0.19
C ARG A 50 3.49 28.26 -0.66
N ILE A 51 3.43 27.88 -1.93
CA ILE A 51 4.56 27.36 -2.69
C ILE A 51 4.81 28.40 -3.78
N ASP A 52 5.98 29.03 -3.75
CA ASP A 52 6.26 30.24 -4.50
C ASP A 52 5.16 31.28 -4.25
N ASP A 53 4.42 31.69 -5.27
CA ASP A 53 3.35 32.69 -5.16
C ASP A 53 1.95 32.06 -4.95
N ASP A 54 1.81 30.76 -5.10
CA ASP A 54 0.52 30.07 -5.07
C ASP A 54 0.10 29.66 -3.65
N ILE A 55 -1.09 30.10 -3.22
CA ILE A 55 -1.70 29.63 -1.96
C ILE A 55 -2.16 28.18 -2.16
N ILE A 56 -1.75 27.31 -1.27
CA ILE A 56 -2.20 25.92 -1.25
C ILE A 56 -3.19 25.66 -0.11
N ASN A 57 -4.23 24.87 -0.40
CA ASN A 57 -5.27 24.53 0.54
C ASN A 57 -5.39 23.01 0.70
N LEU A 58 -5.82 22.57 1.88
CA LEU A 58 -6.10 21.15 2.13
C LEU A 58 -7.25 20.67 1.25
N ILE A 59 -7.09 19.49 0.66
CA ILE A 59 -8.21 18.76 0.06
C ILE A 59 -9.07 18.22 1.21
N LYS A 60 -10.32 18.70 1.30
CA LYS A 60 -11.28 18.30 2.35
C LYS A 60 -12.03 17.01 2.00
N ASP A 61 -12.25 16.78 0.72
CA ASP A 61 -13.01 15.63 0.25
C ASP A 61 -12.15 14.37 0.26
N ILE A 62 -12.44 13.46 1.17
CA ILE A 62 -11.83 12.14 1.20
C ILE A 62 -12.34 11.33 0.01
N LYS A 63 -11.41 10.78 -0.77
CA LYS A 63 -11.69 9.90 -1.90
C LYS A 63 -11.08 8.53 -1.66
N VAL A 64 -11.84 7.50 -1.98
CA VAL A 64 -11.39 6.11 -1.96
C VAL A 64 -11.85 5.44 -3.26
N TYR A 65 -10.92 4.86 -3.99
CA TYR A 65 -11.18 4.15 -5.23
C TYR A 65 -10.68 2.71 -5.14
N ALA A 66 -11.45 1.79 -5.70
CA ALA A 66 -10.95 0.46 -6.03
C ALA A 66 -10.25 0.54 -7.39
N PHE A 67 -8.98 0.19 -7.44
CA PHE A 67 -8.16 0.20 -8.64
C PHE A 67 -7.67 -1.21 -8.96
N TYR A 68 -7.89 -1.68 -10.17
CA TYR A 68 -7.31 -2.92 -10.66
C TYR A 68 -5.96 -2.62 -11.29
N LYS A 69 -4.88 -2.94 -10.58
CA LYS A 69 -3.51 -2.75 -11.08
C LYS A 69 -3.20 -3.84 -12.13
N PRO A 70 -2.82 -3.49 -13.35
CA PRO A 70 -2.36 -4.46 -14.33
C PRO A 70 -0.92 -4.92 -14.04
N VAL A 71 -0.52 -6.07 -14.60
CA VAL A 71 0.88 -6.52 -14.64
C VAL A 71 1.73 -5.52 -15.42
N GLY A 72 2.99 -5.38 -15.06
CA GLY A 72 3.96 -4.51 -15.74
C GLY A 72 4.12 -3.13 -15.09
N TYR A 73 3.20 -2.72 -14.23
CA TYR A 73 3.24 -1.43 -13.53
C TYR A 73 3.66 -1.59 -12.08
N ILE A 74 4.44 -0.62 -11.59
CA ILE A 74 4.79 -0.55 -10.16
C ILE A 74 3.73 0.23 -9.38
N SER A 75 3.48 -0.14 -8.12
CA SER A 75 2.57 0.59 -7.21
C SER A 75 3.23 1.86 -6.68
N SER A 76 3.61 2.75 -7.58
CA SER A 76 4.24 4.05 -7.31
C SER A 76 3.60 5.13 -8.17
N LEU A 77 3.61 6.37 -7.66
CA LEU A 77 3.23 7.56 -8.42
C LEU A 77 4.44 8.18 -9.16
N SER A 78 5.66 7.70 -8.90
CA SER A 78 6.89 8.10 -9.59
C SER A 78 7.31 7.00 -10.57
N ASP A 79 7.84 7.42 -11.71
CA ASP A 79 8.37 6.53 -12.75
C ASP A 79 9.88 6.25 -12.61
N GLU A 80 10.52 6.72 -11.54
CA GLU A 80 11.96 6.55 -11.31
C GLU A 80 12.44 5.09 -11.30
N GLN A 81 11.58 4.16 -10.87
CA GLN A 81 11.90 2.73 -10.75
C GLN A 81 11.17 1.85 -11.79
N GLY A 82 10.52 2.47 -12.76
CA GLY A 82 9.71 1.82 -13.79
C GLY A 82 8.35 2.48 -13.92
N THR A 83 7.57 2.10 -14.92
CA THR A 83 6.27 2.71 -15.20
C THR A 83 5.33 2.57 -14.00
N GLY A 84 5.00 3.68 -13.38
CA GLY A 84 4.11 3.76 -12.22
C GLY A 84 2.63 3.78 -12.61
N ILE A 85 1.77 3.79 -11.59
CA ILE A 85 0.31 3.82 -11.77
C ILE A 85 -0.26 5.24 -11.88
N ALA A 86 0.59 6.27 -11.83
CA ALA A 86 0.13 7.67 -11.84
C ALA A 86 -0.74 8.02 -13.04
N SER A 87 -0.43 7.47 -14.22
CA SER A 87 -1.19 7.71 -15.46
C SER A 87 -2.63 7.21 -15.44
N PHE A 88 -2.96 6.30 -14.53
CA PHE A 88 -4.32 5.77 -14.36
C PHE A 88 -5.15 6.60 -13.37
N LEU A 89 -4.54 7.51 -12.63
CA LEU A 89 -5.19 8.22 -11.54
C LEU A 89 -5.56 9.65 -11.92
N PRO A 90 -6.73 10.15 -11.47
CA PRO A 90 -7.08 11.56 -11.61
C PRO A 90 -6.02 12.46 -10.98
N GLN A 91 -5.61 13.50 -11.71
CA GLN A 91 -4.63 14.48 -11.26
C GLN A 91 -5.24 15.46 -10.23
N GLY A 92 -4.40 16.07 -9.41
CA GLY A 92 -4.80 17.14 -8.47
C GLY A 92 -5.62 16.69 -7.26
N MET A 93 -5.86 15.38 -7.07
CA MET A 93 -6.64 14.84 -5.95
C MET A 93 -5.80 14.33 -4.78
N GLY A 94 -4.46 14.42 -4.85
CA GLY A 94 -3.56 13.91 -3.81
C GLY A 94 -3.65 12.42 -3.56
N LEU A 95 -4.05 11.64 -4.57
CA LEU A 95 -4.28 10.21 -4.47
C LEU A 95 -2.97 9.43 -4.39
N PHE A 96 -2.97 8.36 -3.60
CA PHE A 96 -1.85 7.42 -3.48
C PHE A 96 -2.37 5.99 -3.21
N PRO A 97 -1.57 4.96 -3.55
CA PRO A 97 -1.97 3.58 -3.33
C PRO A 97 -1.91 3.18 -1.85
N VAL A 98 -2.90 2.42 -1.41
CA VAL A 98 -2.93 1.77 -0.08
C VAL A 98 -2.21 0.43 -0.18
N GLY A 99 -0.95 0.42 0.20
CA GLY A 99 -0.09 -0.75 0.05
C GLY A 99 0.51 -0.86 -1.35
N ARG A 100 1.03 -2.05 -1.63
CA ARG A 100 1.78 -2.31 -2.86
C ARG A 100 1.52 -3.71 -3.40
N LEU A 101 1.32 -3.80 -4.69
CA LEU A 101 1.47 -5.02 -5.47
C LEU A 101 2.79 -4.95 -6.24
N ASP A 102 3.48 -6.08 -6.39
CA ASP A 102 4.70 -6.16 -7.19
C ASP A 102 4.40 -5.86 -8.66
N LYS A 103 5.45 -5.50 -9.43
CA LYS A 103 5.34 -5.20 -10.86
C LYS A 103 4.74 -6.37 -11.65
N ASP A 104 5.11 -7.60 -11.28
CA ASP A 104 4.69 -8.86 -11.87
C ASP A 104 3.42 -9.45 -11.23
N SER A 105 2.70 -8.65 -10.45
CA SER A 105 1.42 -9.00 -9.82
C SER A 105 0.32 -8.06 -10.30
N GLU A 106 -0.91 -8.54 -10.30
CA GLU A 106 -2.09 -7.79 -10.70
C GLU A 106 -3.19 -7.85 -9.64
N GLY A 107 -4.27 -7.14 -9.85
CA GLY A 107 -5.48 -7.25 -9.06
C GLY A 107 -5.87 -5.98 -8.31
N LEU A 108 -6.82 -6.12 -7.42
CA LEU A 108 -7.42 -5.01 -6.70
C LEU A 108 -6.48 -4.43 -5.65
N MET A 109 -6.45 -3.12 -5.58
CA MET A 109 -5.85 -2.31 -4.51
C MET A 109 -6.67 -1.04 -4.30
N LEU A 110 -6.61 -0.47 -3.11
CA LEU A 110 -7.24 0.81 -2.83
C LEU A 110 -6.31 1.96 -3.18
N ILE A 111 -6.91 3.04 -3.64
CA ILE A 111 -6.28 4.34 -3.87
C ILE A 111 -7.05 5.36 -3.04
N THR A 112 -6.36 6.20 -2.28
CA THR A 112 -6.99 7.22 -1.44
C THR A 112 -6.12 8.46 -1.32
N ASN A 113 -6.70 9.56 -0.88
CA ASN A 113 -5.98 10.75 -0.41
C ASN A 113 -5.96 10.86 1.14
N ASP A 114 -6.50 9.86 1.85
CA ASP A 114 -6.47 9.82 3.31
C ASP A 114 -5.35 8.92 3.86
N GLY A 115 -4.29 9.55 4.38
CA GLY A 115 -3.18 8.83 4.99
C GLY A 115 -3.49 8.18 6.34
N ASN A 116 -4.58 8.57 7.02
CA ASN A 116 -4.99 7.92 8.25
C ASN A 116 -5.65 6.59 7.91
N LEU A 117 -6.58 6.58 6.96
CA LEU A 117 -7.19 5.36 6.41
C LEU A 117 -6.11 4.38 5.89
N MET A 118 -5.12 4.90 5.14
CA MET A 118 -4.00 4.07 4.67
C MET A 118 -3.26 3.40 5.84
N ASN A 119 -2.94 4.17 6.90
CA ASN A 119 -2.23 3.64 8.06
C ASN A 119 -3.07 2.61 8.82
N GLU A 120 -4.37 2.85 8.97
CA GLU A 120 -5.30 1.92 9.60
C GLU A 120 -5.32 0.57 8.86
N ILE A 121 -5.46 0.61 7.54
CA ILE A 121 -5.50 -0.58 6.68
C ILE A 121 -4.16 -1.33 6.64
N LEU A 122 -3.03 -0.62 6.60
CA LEU A 122 -1.71 -1.24 6.44
C LEU A 122 -1.08 -1.71 7.75
N ASN A 123 -1.58 -1.24 8.89
CA ASN A 123 -1.04 -1.64 10.18
C ASN A 123 -1.35 -3.12 10.45
N ALA A 124 -0.30 -3.95 10.51
CA ALA A 124 -0.42 -5.38 10.73
C ALA A 124 -1.10 -5.74 12.08
N SER A 125 -1.05 -4.83 13.08
CA SER A 125 -1.74 -5.05 14.36
C SER A 125 -3.26 -5.06 14.24
N ASN A 126 -3.81 -4.45 13.17
CA ASN A 126 -5.26 -4.41 12.94
C ASN A 126 -5.79 -5.70 12.29
N GLY A 127 -4.90 -6.64 11.94
CA GLY A 127 -5.28 -7.97 11.49
C GLY A 127 -5.99 -8.05 10.14
N HIS A 128 -5.93 -6.99 9.33
CA HIS A 128 -6.60 -6.97 8.02
C HIS A 128 -6.08 -8.07 7.09
N GLU A 129 -6.98 -8.95 6.70
CA GLU A 129 -6.69 -10.06 5.80
C GLU A 129 -6.54 -9.56 4.34
N LYS A 130 -5.59 -10.15 3.62
CA LYS A 130 -5.35 -9.92 2.21
C LYS A 130 -5.42 -11.25 1.49
N GLU A 131 -6.33 -11.37 0.53
CA GLU A 131 -6.54 -12.60 -0.23
C GLU A 131 -5.89 -12.50 -1.61
N TYR A 132 -5.27 -13.58 -2.03
CA TYR A 132 -4.63 -13.70 -3.33
C TYR A 132 -4.97 -15.04 -3.98
N ILE A 133 -5.13 -15.03 -5.30
CA ILE A 133 -5.10 -16.22 -6.13
C ILE A 133 -3.68 -16.37 -6.69
N VAL A 134 -3.09 -17.52 -6.47
CA VAL A 134 -1.73 -17.86 -6.87
C VAL A 134 -1.79 -18.99 -7.90
N THR A 135 -1.24 -18.77 -9.09
CA THR A 135 -1.07 -19.82 -10.09
C THR A 135 0.41 -20.17 -10.17
N THR A 136 0.71 -21.47 -10.11
CA THR A 136 2.06 -22.01 -10.11
C THR A 136 2.40 -22.72 -11.41
N ARG A 137 3.69 -22.82 -11.71
CA ARG A 137 4.19 -23.58 -12.87
C ARG A 137 4.08 -25.09 -12.63
N GLN A 138 4.51 -25.51 -11.45
CA GLN A 138 4.50 -26.91 -11.03
C GLN A 138 3.14 -27.26 -10.40
N LYS A 139 2.76 -28.55 -10.53
CA LYS A 139 1.69 -29.10 -9.72
C LYS A 139 2.12 -29.19 -8.27
N PHE A 140 1.21 -29.01 -7.38
CA PHE A 140 1.41 -29.17 -5.94
C PHE A 140 0.36 -30.13 -5.37
N ASN A 141 0.61 -30.65 -4.17
CA ASN A 141 -0.30 -31.50 -3.44
C ASN A 141 -0.85 -30.79 -2.19
N ASN A 142 -1.78 -31.41 -1.49
CA ASN A 142 -2.37 -30.85 -0.28
C ASN A 142 -1.35 -30.67 0.86
N ASP A 143 -0.30 -31.50 0.94
CA ASP A 143 0.77 -31.36 1.95
C ASP A 143 1.53 -30.03 1.81
N PHE A 144 1.75 -29.57 0.58
CA PHE A 144 2.31 -28.24 0.31
C PHE A 144 1.42 -27.13 0.93
N LEU A 145 0.11 -27.16 0.71
CA LEU A 145 -0.82 -26.16 1.24
C LEU A 145 -0.86 -26.18 2.78
N VAL A 146 -0.86 -27.36 3.38
CA VAL A 146 -0.81 -27.52 4.84
C VAL A 146 0.48 -26.93 5.42
N LYS A 147 1.62 -27.15 4.77
CA LYS A 147 2.91 -26.57 5.18
C LYS A 147 2.93 -25.06 5.00
N MET A 148 2.42 -24.56 3.88
CA MET A 148 2.26 -23.11 3.64
C MET A 148 1.43 -22.44 4.73
N ALA A 149 0.31 -23.05 5.12
CA ALA A 149 -0.60 -22.49 6.13
C ALA A 149 0.03 -22.34 7.52
N LYS A 150 0.96 -23.21 7.89
CA LYS A 150 1.66 -23.17 9.20
C LYS A 150 2.71 -22.06 9.29
N GLY A 151 3.03 -21.41 8.18
CA GLY A 151 4.13 -20.46 8.07
C GLY A 151 5.41 -21.09 7.53
N VAL A 152 6.17 -20.30 6.77
CA VAL A 152 7.33 -20.75 6.00
C VAL A 152 8.56 -19.94 6.37
N PRO A 153 9.75 -20.57 6.54
CA PRO A 153 10.99 -19.84 6.74
C PRO A 153 11.38 -19.05 5.48
N ILE A 154 11.52 -17.74 5.62
CA ILE A 154 11.99 -16.86 4.55
C ILE A 154 13.05 -15.89 5.08
N THR A 155 13.92 -15.39 4.22
CA THR A 155 14.92 -14.37 4.61
C THR A 155 14.29 -12.97 4.52
N ASN A 156 14.22 -12.22 5.59
CA ASN A 156 13.80 -10.82 5.56
C ASN A 156 14.85 -9.99 4.80
N ARG A 157 14.48 -9.42 3.66
CA ARG A 157 15.43 -8.67 2.80
C ARG A 157 15.95 -7.39 3.44
N ALA A 158 15.16 -6.76 4.33
CA ALA A 158 15.57 -5.54 5.00
C ALA A 158 16.62 -5.78 6.10
N THR A 159 16.56 -6.94 6.77
CA THR A 159 17.43 -7.25 7.92
C THR A 159 18.41 -8.38 7.66
N GLY A 160 18.28 -9.11 6.54
CA GLY A 160 19.06 -10.33 6.24
C GLY A 160 18.72 -11.54 7.12
N LYS A 161 17.85 -11.38 8.13
CA LYS A 161 17.53 -12.44 9.10
C LYS A 161 16.51 -13.43 8.52
N LYS A 162 16.68 -14.71 8.86
CA LYS A 162 15.65 -15.73 8.64
C LYS A 162 14.49 -15.49 9.62
N ILE A 163 13.28 -15.51 9.12
CA ILE A 163 12.04 -15.38 9.88
C ILE A 163 11.04 -16.44 9.41
N ILE A 164 10.16 -16.87 10.29
CA ILE A 164 9.01 -17.70 9.91
C ILE A 164 7.84 -16.74 9.66
N THR A 165 7.15 -16.89 8.53
CA THR A 165 5.95 -16.10 8.24
C THR A 165 4.83 -16.43 9.22
N ALA A 166 3.92 -15.50 9.48
CA ALA A 166 2.74 -15.81 10.26
C ALA A 166 1.92 -16.92 9.57
N PRO A 167 1.17 -17.72 10.35
CA PRO A 167 0.19 -18.65 9.80
C PRO A 167 -0.78 -17.93 8.85
N CYS A 168 -1.27 -18.67 7.84
CA CYS A 168 -2.18 -18.16 6.83
C CYS A 168 -3.23 -19.21 6.46
N LYS A 169 -4.31 -18.79 5.78
CA LYS A 169 -5.31 -19.70 5.23
C LYS A 169 -4.92 -20.05 3.80
N THR A 170 -5.10 -21.32 3.42
CA THR A 170 -4.85 -21.80 2.05
C THR A 170 -6.00 -22.69 1.60
N GLU A 171 -6.39 -22.58 0.34
CA GLU A 171 -7.46 -23.37 -0.27
C GLU A 171 -7.05 -23.76 -1.69
N ALA A 172 -7.11 -25.05 -2.02
CA ALA A 172 -6.83 -25.52 -3.38
C ALA A 172 -7.90 -25.04 -4.35
N LEU A 173 -7.46 -24.59 -5.52
CA LEU A 173 -8.30 -24.28 -6.68
C LEU A 173 -7.92 -25.23 -7.83
N GLU A 174 -8.58 -25.07 -8.98
CA GLU A 174 -8.26 -25.79 -10.21
C GLU A 174 -6.95 -25.28 -10.85
N ASP A 175 -6.42 -26.01 -11.82
CA ASP A 175 -5.33 -25.60 -12.72
C ASP A 175 -4.04 -25.11 -12.05
N ASN A 176 -3.50 -25.87 -11.11
CA ASN A 176 -2.29 -25.50 -10.36
C ASN A 176 -2.42 -24.15 -9.62
N SER A 177 -3.62 -23.79 -9.23
CA SER A 177 -3.90 -22.56 -8.51
C SER A 177 -4.37 -22.85 -7.08
N PHE A 178 -4.08 -21.91 -6.19
CA PHE A 178 -4.61 -21.90 -4.84
C PHE A 178 -4.90 -20.50 -4.36
N LYS A 179 -5.82 -20.38 -3.44
CA LYS A 179 -6.13 -19.15 -2.73
C LYS A 179 -5.28 -19.10 -1.45
N ILE A 180 -4.74 -17.94 -1.12
CA ILE A 180 -4.02 -17.70 0.12
C ILE A 180 -4.50 -16.41 0.76
N THR A 181 -4.79 -16.46 2.07
CA THR A 181 -5.17 -15.30 2.86
C THR A 181 -4.12 -15.03 3.93
N ILE A 182 -3.50 -13.86 3.89
CA ILE A 182 -2.42 -13.45 4.78
C ILE A 182 -2.76 -12.14 5.51
N ILE A 183 -2.24 -11.97 6.72
CA ILE A 183 -2.31 -10.71 7.49
C ILE A 183 -1.02 -9.88 7.36
N GLN A 184 0.10 -10.52 7.05
CA GLN A 184 1.40 -9.87 6.85
C GLN A 184 1.54 -9.34 5.42
N GLY A 185 2.45 -8.37 5.23
CA GLY A 185 2.77 -7.79 3.91
C GLY A 185 4.28 -7.66 3.69
N LEU A 186 5.03 -8.76 3.83
CA LEU A 186 6.48 -8.75 3.59
C LEU A 186 6.78 -8.68 2.09
N ASN A 187 7.92 -8.06 1.74
CA ASN A 187 8.32 -7.94 0.34
C ASN A 187 8.34 -9.30 -0.37
N ARG A 188 7.53 -9.45 -1.45
CA ARG A 188 7.37 -10.66 -2.27
C ARG A 188 7.11 -11.92 -1.43
N GLN A 189 6.34 -11.79 -0.33
CA GLN A 189 6.16 -12.84 0.67
C GLN A 189 5.69 -14.15 0.05
N ILE A 190 4.57 -14.15 -0.66
CA ILE A 190 3.94 -15.36 -1.22
C ILE A 190 4.88 -16.06 -2.21
N ARG A 191 5.53 -15.32 -3.12
CA ARG A 191 6.51 -15.86 -4.08
C ARG A 191 7.70 -16.52 -3.38
N ARG A 192 8.13 -15.97 -2.24
CA ARG A 192 9.24 -16.52 -1.46
C ARG A 192 8.82 -17.73 -0.62
N MET A 193 7.58 -17.74 -0.14
CA MET A 193 7.02 -18.92 0.53
C MET A 193 6.91 -20.09 -0.44
N CYS A 194 6.41 -19.87 -1.66
CA CYS A 194 6.37 -20.90 -2.72
C CYS A 194 7.78 -21.37 -3.10
N GLY A 195 8.72 -20.43 -3.30
CA GLY A 195 10.11 -20.75 -3.66
C GLY A 195 10.85 -21.55 -2.60
N TYR A 196 10.45 -21.52 -1.33
CA TYR A 196 11.00 -22.40 -0.29
C TYR A 196 10.68 -23.89 -0.56
N PHE A 197 9.63 -24.17 -1.31
CA PHE A 197 9.21 -25.51 -1.72
C PHE A 197 9.54 -25.80 -3.21
N ASP A 198 10.43 -25.03 -3.83
CA ASP A 198 10.79 -25.12 -5.24
C ASP A 198 9.60 -24.98 -6.21
N ILE A 199 8.58 -24.21 -5.79
CA ILE A 199 7.39 -23.90 -6.59
C ILE A 199 7.46 -22.48 -7.14
N ASP A 200 7.43 -22.35 -8.47
CA ASP A 200 7.45 -21.08 -9.18
C ASP A 200 6.05 -20.49 -9.32
N VAL A 201 5.87 -19.24 -8.89
CA VAL A 201 4.62 -18.49 -9.06
C VAL A 201 4.62 -17.83 -10.43
N VAL A 202 3.71 -18.26 -11.30
CA VAL A 202 3.48 -17.70 -12.65
C VAL A 202 2.60 -16.45 -12.55
N SER A 203 1.49 -16.51 -11.82
CA SER A 203 0.57 -15.39 -11.62
C SER A 203 0.24 -15.19 -10.15
N LEU A 204 0.13 -13.94 -9.74
CA LEU A 204 -0.32 -13.53 -8.42
C LEU A 204 -1.36 -12.42 -8.58
N LYS A 205 -2.59 -12.73 -8.22
CA LYS A 205 -3.74 -11.83 -8.34
C LYS A 205 -4.29 -11.47 -6.96
N SER A 206 -4.33 -10.18 -6.63
CA SER A 206 -4.96 -9.67 -5.41
C SER A 206 -6.48 -9.64 -5.58
N CYS A 207 -7.19 -10.25 -4.63
CA CYS A 207 -8.67 -10.25 -4.58
C CYS A 207 -9.24 -9.20 -3.63
N LEU A 208 -8.39 -8.52 -2.88
CA LEU A 208 -8.71 -7.48 -1.89
C LEU A 208 -9.89 -7.87 -0.99
N LEU A 209 -9.59 -8.43 0.17
CA LEU A 209 -10.55 -8.54 1.25
C LEU A 209 -10.09 -7.64 2.39
N TYR A 210 -10.74 -6.50 2.55
CA TYR A 210 -10.81 -5.82 3.82
C TYR A 210 -12.17 -6.21 4.40
N THR A 211 -12.23 -7.30 5.14
CA THR A 211 -13.40 -7.63 5.94
C THR A 211 -13.43 -6.69 7.13
N SER A 212 -14.07 -5.56 6.96
CA SER A 212 -14.83 -4.98 8.07
C SER A 212 -15.97 -5.96 8.34
N PRO A 213 -16.26 -6.35 9.60
CA PRO A 213 -17.44 -7.14 9.88
C PRO A 213 -18.64 -6.43 9.25
N SER A 214 -19.35 -7.13 8.38
CA SER A 214 -20.59 -6.62 7.81
C SER A 214 -21.52 -6.29 8.97
N PRO A 215 -22.29 -5.18 8.94
CA PRO A 215 -23.32 -4.95 9.93
C PRO A 215 -24.31 -6.11 10.09
N ARG A 216 -24.40 -7.00 9.10
CA ARG A 216 -25.21 -8.24 9.16
C ARG A 216 -24.59 -9.35 10.00
N ASP A 217 -23.27 -9.33 10.22
CA ASP A 217 -22.60 -10.36 11.01
C ASP A 217 -22.66 -10.08 12.53
N VAL A 218 -23.18 -8.92 12.92
CA VAL A 218 -23.33 -8.48 14.32
C VAL A 218 -24.73 -8.81 14.88
N GLU A 219 -25.70 -9.16 14.05
CA GLU A 219 -27.09 -9.44 14.48
C GLU A 219 -27.37 -10.93 14.77
N GLU A 220 -26.40 -11.84 14.60
CA GLU A 220 -26.56 -13.28 14.88
C GLU A 220 -25.71 -13.81 16.03
N SER A 221 -25.38 -13.00 17.02
CA SER A 221 -24.67 -13.47 18.25
C SER A 221 -25.39 -13.06 19.52
#